data_efb886f808ab8fbb178b636328776719
#
_entry.id   efb886f808ab8fbb178b636328776719
#
_cell.length_a   1.000
_cell.length_b   1.000
_cell.length_c   1.000
_cell.angle_alpha   90.00
_cell.angle_beta   90.00
_cell.angle_gamma   90.00
#
_symmetry.space_group_name_H-M   'P 1'
#
loop_
_entity.id
_entity.type
_entity.pdbx_description
1 polymer ?
#
loop_
_entity_poly.entity_id
_entity_poly.type
_entity_poly.pdbx_seq_one_letter_code
_entity_poly.pdbx_strand_id
1 'polypeptide(L)'
;MSCIVITGVAGLLGSRMADWLLSNHPEYTIIGVDNLSGGYKENIPEGVVFYKMDVALDTLKPIFENHDVLYVYHFAAYAAEGLSPFIRKFNYTNNLVATANIVNECIRFGVKRLVFTSSMAVYGQGNPPFDESHQPSPIDPYGVAKYGCELDIQIAGEQHQLDWCIIRPHNVYGRNQNIWDKYRNVLGIWMFQKLNHEPFTIFGDGEQKRAFSYIDDCLPGFWHAATSEQASKQIINLGGVNETSILEAATILSKIVGGTEILFLENRHEVKYAYPTHQKSIDLLDYQEKTTLEEGLSRMWEWAQQQPVRERFQWEEYELDNGIYQAWKPVVKEII
;
A
#
# COMPACT_ATOMS: atom_id res chain seq x y z
N MET A 1 8.08 27.90 6.51
CA MET A 1 8.19 26.57 7.14
C MET A 1 8.14 25.57 6.00
N SER A 2 9.16 24.73 5.90
CA SER A 2 9.20 23.75 4.83
C SER A 2 8.09 22.71 5.00
N CYS A 3 7.63 22.16 3.88
CA CYS A 3 6.46 21.29 3.84
C CYS A 3 6.82 19.88 3.38
N ILE A 4 6.03 18.93 3.84
CA ILE A 4 6.06 17.54 3.36
C ILE A 4 4.70 17.25 2.72
N VAL A 5 4.71 16.82 1.45
CA VAL A 5 3.50 16.39 0.75
C VAL A 5 3.34 14.89 0.88
N ILE A 6 2.14 14.44 1.26
CA ILE A 6 1.75 13.03 1.34
C ILE A 6 0.55 12.81 0.44
N THR A 7 0.72 12.07 -0.64
CA THR A 7 -0.41 11.62 -1.46
C THR A 7 -0.98 10.32 -0.93
N GLY A 8 -2.28 10.11 -1.04
CA GLY A 8 -2.94 8.97 -0.41
C GLY A 8 -3.06 9.11 1.11
N VAL A 9 -3.17 10.36 1.60
CA VAL A 9 -3.15 10.70 3.03
C VAL A 9 -4.32 10.13 3.83
N ALA A 10 -5.43 9.81 3.19
CA ALA A 10 -6.60 9.20 3.83
C ALA A 10 -6.53 7.66 3.90
N GLY A 11 -5.52 7.05 3.25
CA GLY A 11 -5.26 5.60 3.27
C GLY A 11 -4.39 5.16 4.45
N LEU A 12 -4.10 3.85 4.54
CA LEU A 12 -3.30 3.24 5.61
C LEU A 12 -1.93 3.92 5.76
N LEU A 13 -1.09 3.88 4.72
CA LEU A 13 0.28 4.41 4.79
C LEU A 13 0.29 5.91 5.02
N GLY A 14 -0.51 6.65 4.24
CA GLY A 14 -0.52 8.10 4.28
C GLY A 14 -0.98 8.67 5.60
N SER A 15 -2.07 8.15 6.16
CA SER A 15 -2.61 8.65 7.44
C SER A 15 -1.69 8.34 8.63
N ARG A 16 -1.10 7.14 8.64
CA ARG A 16 -0.15 6.75 9.70
C ARG A 16 1.16 7.55 9.61
N MET A 17 1.66 7.77 8.38
CA MET A 17 2.85 8.61 8.19
C MET A 17 2.60 10.05 8.58
N ALA A 18 1.44 10.62 8.23
CA ALA A 18 1.07 11.98 8.62
C ALA A 18 1.00 12.12 10.15
N ASP A 19 0.33 11.19 10.84
CA ASP A 19 0.22 11.17 12.30
C ASP A 19 1.60 11.06 12.97
N TRP A 20 2.45 10.19 12.45
CA TRP A 20 3.81 10.01 12.95
C TRP A 20 4.67 11.28 12.76
N LEU A 21 4.60 11.91 11.58
CA LEU A 21 5.34 13.15 11.29
C LEU A 21 4.89 14.31 12.16
N LEU A 22 3.58 14.51 12.33
CA LEU A 22 3.06 15.56 13.22
C LEU A 22 3.53 15.38 14.67
N SER A 23 3.71 14.13 15.11
CA SER A 23 4.15 13.81 16.47
C SER A 23 5.66 13.92 16.66
N ASN A 24 6.47 13.57 15.64
CA ASN A 24 7.92 13.45 15.78
C ASN A 24 8.70 14.58 15.09
N HIS A 25 8.07 15.27 14.12
CA HIS A 25 8.68 16.30 13.27
C HIS A 25 7.76 17.52 13.11
N PRO A 26 7.36 18.17 14.23
CA PRO A 26 6.42 19.30 14.21
C PRO A 26 6.98 20.56 13.52
N GLU A 27 8.26 20.56 13.17
CA GLU A 27 8.91 21.62 12.40
C GLU A 27 8.46 21.68 10.94
N TYR A 28 7.77 20.64 10.43
CA TYR A 28 7.25 20.60 9.06
C TYR A 28 5.74 20.82 9.03
N THR A 29 5.26 21.53 8.01
CA THR A 29 3.84 21.54 7.66
C THR A 29 3.53 20.29 6.84
N ILE A 30 2.56 19.50 7.26
CA ILE A 30 2.13 18.30 6.53
C ILE A 30 0.96 18.65 5.60
N ILE A 31 1.17 18.42 4.31
CA ILE A 31 0.18 18.62 3.26
C ILE A 31 -0.29 17.26 2.77
N GLY A 32 -1.59 17.02 2.90
CA GLY A 32 -2.21 15.76 2.49
C GLY A 32 -3.01 15.92 1.20
N VAL A 33 -2.83 15.01 0.25
CA VAL A 33 -3.59 14.95 -1.00
C VAL A 33 -4.26 13.58 -1.12
N ASP A 34 -5.58 13.56 -1.34
CA ASP A 34 -6.35 12.33 -1.54
C ASP A 34 -7.67 12.63 -2.25
N ASN A 35 -8.15 11.75 -3.13
CA ASN A 35 -9.45 11.87 -3.76
C ASN A 35 -10.58 11.18 -2.97
N LEU A 36 -10.22 10.47 -1.88
CA LEU A 36 -11.11 9.69 -1.02
C LEU A 36 -11.75 8.48 -1.72
N SER A 37 -11.15 7.98 -2.80
CA SER A 37 -11.65 6.80 -3.51
C SER A 37 -11.36 5.48 -2.78
N GLY A 38 -10.36 5.46 -1.91
CA GLY A 38 -9.96 4.24 -1.20
C GLY A 38 -9.58 4.45 0.26
N GLY A 39 -9.49 5.70 0.69
CA GLY A 39 -9.29 6.13 2.07
C GLY A 39 -10.49 6.88 2.62
N TYR A 40 -10.49 7.16 3.91
CA TYR A 40 -11.59 7.84 4.60
C TYR A 40 -11.11 9.14 5.23
N LYS A 41 -11.93 10.21 5.11
CA LYS A 41 -11.58 11.54 5.62
C LYS A 41 -11.24 11.52 7.11
N GLU A 42 -11.92 10.70 7.90
CA GLU A 42 -11.69 10.52 9.33
C GLU A 42 -10.34 9.90 9.69
N ASN A 43 -9.64 9.29 8.74
CA ASN A 43 -8.27 8.81 8.94
C ASN A 43 -7.22 9.94 8.90
N ILE A 44 -7.58 11.10 8.33
CA ILE A 44 -6.64 12.22 8.17
C ILE A 44 -6.44 12.87 9.53
N PRO A 45 -5.20 12.93 10.08
CA PRO A 45 -4.94 13.54 11.37
C PRO A 45 -5.26 15.03 11.40
N GLU A 46 -5.70 15.51 12.57
CA GLU A 46 -5.81 16.93 12.80
C GLU A 46 -4.41 17.60 12.68
N GLY A 47 -4.35 18.75 12.01
CA GLY A 47 -3.09 19.45 11.71
C GLY A 47 -2.58 19.24 10.28
N VAL A 48 -3.13 18.30 9.52
CA VAL A 48 -2.82 18.14 8.10
C VAL A 48 -3.56 19.20 7.27
N VAL A 49 -2.85 19.92 6.41
CA VAL A 49 -3.46 20.79 5.38
C VAL A 49 -3.95 19.89 4.25
N PHE A 50 -5.25 19.64 4.21
CA PHE A 50 -5.83 18.64 3.31
C PHE A 50 -6.37 19.25 2.01
N TYR A 51 -5.95 18.67 0.89
CA TYR A 51 -6.47 18.92 -0.46
C TYR A 51 -7.19 17.68 -0.98
N LYS A 52 -8.51 17.80 -1.21
CA LYS A 52 -9.28 16.74 -1.89
C LYS A 52 -9.05 16.85 -3.39
N MET A 53 -8.11 16.08 -3.92
CA MET A 53 -7.71 16.09 -5.32
C MET A 53 -7.36 14.69 -5.81
N ASP A 54 -7.58 14.45 -7.10
CA ASP A 54 -7.17 13.24 -7.79
C ASP A 54 -5.77 13.43 -8.40
N VAL A 55 -4.80 12.68 -7.92
CA VAL A 55 -3.39 12.79 -8.37
C VAL A 55 -3.22 12.47 -9.86
N ALA A 56 -4.11 11.65 -10.43
CA ALA A 56 -4.05 11.28 -11.84
C ALA A 56 -4.71 12.31 -12.78
N LEU A 57 -5.72 13.03 -12.28
CA LEU A 57 -6.61 13.83 -13.12
C LEU A 57 -6.50 15.35 -12.88
N ASP A 58 -6.20 15.76 -11.64
CA ASP A 58 -6.14 17.17 -11.27
C ASP A 58 -4.73 17.74 -11.44
N THR A 59 -4.66 19.07 -11.60
CA THR A 59 -3.37 19.77 -11.58
C THR A 59 -2.90 20.02 -10.17
N LEU A 60 -1.77 19.43 -9.80
CA LEU A 60 -1.18 19.56 -8.46
C LEU A 60 -0.31 20.81 -8.32
N LYS A 61 -0.01 21.49 -9.44
CA LYS A 61 0.86 22.66 -9.49
C LYS A 61 0.57 23.72 -8.41
N PRO A 62 -0.71 24.10 -8.11
CA PRO A 62 -0.99 25.09 -7.07
C PRO A 62 -0.51 24.70 -5.66
N ILE A 63 -0.42 23.40 -5.35
CA ILE A 63 0.10 22.94 -4.06
C ILE A 63 1.59 23.29 -3.97
N PHE A 64 2.36 22.98 -5.01
CA PHE A 64 3.80 23.22 -5.04
C PHE A 64 4.15 24.72 -5.22
N GLU A 65 3.30 25.50 -5.87
CA GLU A 65 3.48 26.96 -5.98
C GLU A 65 3.26 27.70 -4.66
N ASN A 66 2.32 27.21 -3.84
CA ASN A 66 1.93 27.89 -2.60
C ASN A 66 2.72 27.40 -1.37
N HIS A 67 3.53 26.35 -1.50
CA HIS A 67 4.22 25.72 -0.38
C HIS A 67 5.69 25.41 -0.73
N ASP A 68 6.58 25.59 0.22
CA ASP A 68 7.99 25.20 0.15
C ASP A 68 8.13 23.69 0.38
N VAL A 69 7.86 22.88 -0.68
CA VAL A 69 7.81 21.41 -0.59
C VAL A 69 9.22 20.83 -0.59
N LEU A 70 9.64 20.28 0.54
CA LEU A 70 10.96 19.68 0.70
C LEU A 70 10.95 18.18 0.35
N TYR A 71 9.98 17.42 0.85
CA TYR A 71 9.85 15.99 0.62
C TYR A 71 8.45 15.65 0.11
N VAL A 72 8.37 14.61 -0.73
CA VAL A 72 7.11 14.04 -1.19
C VAL A 72 7.08 12.55 -0.86
N TYR A 73 6.06 12.10 -0.13
CA TYR A 73 5.71 10.70 0.04
C TYR A 73 4.56 10.35 -0.91
N HIS A 74 4.85 9.56 -1.93
CA HIS A 74 3.83 9.15 -2.89
C HIS A 74 3.27 7.78 -2.53
N PHE A 75 2.19 7.78 -1.72
CA PHE A 75 1.45 6.58 -1.28
C PHE A 75 0.14 6.38 -2.05
N ALA A 76 -0.35 7.39 -2.78
CA ALA A 76 -1.56 7.26 -3.57
C ALA A 76 -1.41 6.13 -4.59
N ALA A 77 -2.28 5.14 -4.52
CA ALA A 77 -2.30 3.99 -5.40
C ALA A 77 -3.60 3.18 -5.20
N TYR A 78 -4.00 2.45 -6.23
CA TYR A 78 -4.97 1.37 -6.05
C TYR A 78 -4.23 0.03 -6.05
N ALA A 79 -3.98 -0.49 -4.84
CA ALA A 79 -3.20 -1.72 -4.62
C ALA A 79 -4.13 -2.94 -4.58
N ALA A 80 -4.40 -3.54 -5.72
CA ALA A 80 -5.23 -4.73 -5.84
C ALA A 80 -4.69 -5.65 -6.95
N GLU A 81 -3.62 -6.39 -6.64
CA GLU A 81 -2.91 -7.28 -7.58
C GLU A 81 -3.87 -8.19 -8.33
N GLY A 82 -4.63 -9.01 -7.61
CA GLY A 82 -5.54 -9.99 -8.20
C GLY A 82 -6.70 -9.38 -9.02
N LEU A 83 -7.08 -8.13 -8.74
CA LEU A 83 -8.13 -7.43 -9.49
C LEU A 83 -7.59 -6.69 -10.71
N SER A 84 -6.32 -6.31 -10.71
CA SER A 84 -5.72 -5.47 -11.73
C SER A 84 -5.89 -5.98 -13.18
N PRO A 85 -5.95 -7.30 -13.48
CA PRO A 85 -6.26 -7.82 -14.81
C PRO A 85 -7.65 -7.45 -15.34
N PHE A 86 -8.59 -7.16 -14.47
CA PHE A 86 -9.99 -6.88 -14.79
C PHE A 86 -10.32 -5.39 -14.83
N ILE A 87 -9.36 -4.53 -14.42
CA ILE A 87 -9.50 -3.05 -14.35
C ILE A 87 -8.22 -2.35 -14.85
N ARG A 88 -7.69 -2.78 -15.99
CA ARG A 88 -6.36 -2.38 -16.50
C ARG A 88 -6.22 -0.88 -16.68
N LYS A 89 -7.18 -0.22 -17.33
CA LYS A 89 -7.15 1.22 -17.58
C LYS A 89 -7.17 1.98 -16.26
N PHE A 90 -8.08 1.64 -15.37
CA PHE A 90 -8.17 2.22 -14.03
C PHE A 90 -6.86 2.00 -13.25
N ASN A 91 -6.32 0.77 -13.28
CA ASN A 91 -5.05 0.43 -12.62
C ASN A 91 -3.89 1.31 -13.12
N TYR A 92 -3.71 1.43 -14.45
CA TYR A 92 -2.62 2.25 -15.00
C TYR A 92 -2.84 3.75 -14.74
N THR A 93 -4.08 4.24 -14.80
CA THR A 93 -4.39 5.64 -14.50
C THR A 93 -4.04 5.97 -13.05
N ASN A 94 -4.48 5.17 -12.09
CA ASN A 94 -4.30 5.46 -10.66
C ASN A 94 -2.92 5.10 -10.10
N ASN A 95 -2.13 4.31 -10.82
CA ASN A 95 -0.77 3.97 -10.39
C ASN A 95 0.29 4.67 -11.26
N LEU A 96 0.30 4.45 -12.58
CA LEU A 96 1.36 4.94 -13.46
C LEU A 96 1.18 6.42 -13.83
N VAL A 97 -0.01 6.81 -14.32
CA VAL A 97 -0.27 8.22 -14.71
C VAL A 97 -0.20 9.13 -13.48
N ALA A 98 -0.77 8.71 -12.36
CA ALA A 98 -0.68 9.44 -11.09
C ALA A 98 0.78 9.68 -10.67
N THR A 99 1.64 8.66 -10.78
CA THR A 99 3.07 8.78 -10.45
C THR A 99 3.78 9.77 -11.39
N ALA A 100 3.54 9.70 -12.70
CA ALA A 100 4.15 10.64 -13.66
C ALA A 100 3.79 12.09 -13.36
N ASN A 101 2.55 12.38 -12.93
CA ASN A 101 2.14 13.72 -12.52
C ASN A 101 2.94 14.21 -11.29
N ILE A 102 3.14 13.36 -10.28
CA ILE A 102 3.94 13.69 -9.09
C ILE A 102 5.41 13.92 -9.47
N VAL A 103 5.99 13.06 -10.29
CA VAL A 103 7.38 13.19 -10.77
C VAL A 103 7.58 14.54 -11.47
N ASN A 104 6.65 14.92 -12.34
CA ASN A 104 6.69 16.23 -13.05
C ASN A 104 6.70 17.41 -12.06
N GLU A 105 5.86 17.40 -11.03
CA GLU A 105 5.84 18.49 -10.04
C GLU A 105 7.10 18.46 -9.16
N CYS A 106 7.60 17.30 -8.76
CA CYS A 106 8.85 17.20 -8.01
C CYS A 106 10.05 17.79 -8.79
N ILE A 107 10.13 17.54 -10.10
CA ILE A 107 11.17 18.11 -10.97
C ILE A 107 10.99 19.62 -11.10
N ARG A 108 9.77 20.06 -11.43
CA ARG A 108 9.44 21.49 -11.70
C ARG A 108 9.76 22.39 -10.52
N PHE A 109 9.50 21.92 -9.30
CA PHE A 109 9.66 22.69 -8.07
C PHE A 109 10.91 22.35 -7.25
N GLY A 110 11.77 21.47 -7.77
CA GLY A 110 13.06 21.17 -7.13
C GLY A 110 12.89 20.49 -5.77
N VAL A 111 11.95 19.56 -5.66
CA VAL A 111 11.76 18.75 -4.43
C VAL A 111 13.06 18.05 -4.07
N LYS A 112 13.46 18.14 -2.80
CA LYS A 112 14.73 17.56 -2.33
C LYS A 112 14.77 16.05 -2.48
N ARG A 113 13.66 15.33 -2.16
CA ARG A 113 13.55 13.89 -2.42
C ARG A 113 12.11 13.43 -2.56
N LEU A 114 11.88 12.58 -3.55
CA LEU A 114 10.66 11.79 -3.74
C LEU A 114 10.85 10.41 -3.09
N VAL A 115 9.99 10.06 -2.13
CA VAL A 115 9.87 8.68 -1.61
C VAL A 115 8.67 8.04 -2.29
N PHE A 116 8.95 7.05 -3.13
CA PHE A 116 7.93 6.32 -3.87
C PHE A 116 7.67 4.95 -3.25
N THR A 117 6.41 4.63 -3.04
CA THR A 117 6.01 3.30 -2.61
C THR A 117 5.68 2.41 -3.80
N SER A 118 6.63 1.55 -4.13
CA SER A 118 6.49 0.47 -5.10
C SER A 118 5.76 -0.74 -4.47
N SER A 119 6.13 -1.94 -4.80
CA SER A 119 5.52 -3.17 -4.28
C SER A 119 6.43 -4.38 -4.47
N MET A 120 6.25 -5.41 -3.64
CA MET A 120 6.77 -6.75 -3.88
C MET A 120 6.24 -7.38 -5.18
N ALA A 121 5.09 -6.94 -5.68
CA ALA A 121 4.49 -7.41 -6.93
C ALA A 121 5.41 -7.22 -8.15
N VAL A 122 6.39 -6.32 -8.08
CA VAL A 122 7.38 -6.11 -9.16
C VAL A 122 8.28 -7.33 -9.38
N TYR A 123 8.56 -8.11 -8.34
CA TYR A 123 9.39 -9.32 -8.47
C TYR A 123 8.68 -10.42 -9.25
N GLY A 124 7.35 -10.54 -9.10
CA GLY A 124 6.55 -11.55 -9.78
C GLY A 124 6.98 -12.97 -9.45
N GLN A 125 7.21 -13.79 -10.48
CA GLN A 125 7.67 -15.16 -10.30
C GLN A 125 9.19 -15.20 -10.10
N GLY A 126 9.63 -16.05 -9.16
CA GLY A 126 11.06 -16.24 -8.87
C GLY A 126 11.28 -17.17 -7.70
N ASN A 127 12.51 -17.21 -7.22
CA ASN A 127 12.92 -18.01 -6.06
C ASN A 127 13.18 -17.05 -4.89
N PRO A 128 12.23 -16.86 -3.96
CA PRO A 128 12.47 -16.06 -2.76
C PRO A 128 13.48 -16.74 -1.81
N PRO A 129 14.10 -15.99 -0.86
CA PRO A 129 13.84 -14.58 -0.58
C PRO A 129 14.38 -13.65 -1.68
N PHE A 130 13.56 -12.64 -2.05
CA PHE A 130 13.97 -11.65 -3.05
C PHE A 130 14.82 -10.55 -2.40
N ASP A 131 15.98 -10.28 -2.94
CA ASP A 131 16.74 -9.06 -2.67
C ASP A 131 16.53 -8.03 -3.81
N GLU A 132 17.00 -6.81 -3.62
CA GLU A 132 16.78 -5.71 -4.56
C GLU A 132 17.56 -5.86 -5.87
N SER A 133 18.50 -6.80 -5.96
CA SER A 133 19.24 -7.14 -7.18
C SER A 133 18.47 -8.09 -8.12
N HIS A 134 17.43 -8.74 -7.61
CA HIS A 134 16.59 -9.61 -8.44
C HIS A 134 15.91 -8.81 -9.55
N GLN A 135 16.03 -9.34 -10.77
CA GLN A 135 15.38 -8.73 -11.94
C GLN A 135 13.86 -8.77 -11.79
N PRO A 136 13.16 -7.62 -11.83
CA PRO A 136 11.71 -7.60 -11.80
C PRO A 136 11.08 -8.38 -12.95
N SER A 137 10.05 -9.18 -12.63
CA SER A 137 9.30 -9.99 -13.58
C SER A 137 7.81 -10.07 -13.18
N PRO A 138 7.11 -8.92 -13.15
CA PRO A 138 5.73 -8.84 -12.66
C PRO A 138 4.79 -9.73 -13.49
N ILE A 139 3.80 -10.35 -12.82
CA ILE A 139 2.84 -11.26 -13.45
C ILE A 139 1.44 -10.68 -13.59
N ASP A 140 1.21 -9.48 -13.10
CA ASP A 140 -0.07 -8.79 -13.13
C ASP A 140 0.08 -7.31 -13.49
N PRO A 141 -0.99 -6.64 -13.98
CA PRO A 141 -0.93 -5.23 -14.38
C PRO A 141 -0.58 -4.25 -13.26
N TYR A 142 -0.84 -4.58 -11.99
CA TYR A 142 -0.43 -3.74 -10.86
C TYR A 142 1.09 -3.77 -10.70
N GLY A 143 1.69 -4.96 -10.69
CA GLY A 143 3.16 -5.10 -10.64
C GLY A 143 3.85 -4.45 -11.84
N VAL A 144 3.27 -4.58 -13.05
CA VAL A 144 3.76 -3.88 -14.26
C VAL A 144 3.70 -2.36 -14.08
N ALA A 145 2.60 -1.81 -13.55
CA ALA A 145 2.47 -0.38 -13.31
C ALA A 145 3.51 0.11 -12.29
N LYS A 146 3.68 -0.59 -11.17
CA LYS A 146 4.67 -0.24 -10.14
C LYS A 146 6.11 -0.29 -10.66
N TYR A 147 6.45 -1.31 -11.43
CA TYR A 147 7.76 -1.41 -12.06
C TYR A 147 7.99 -0.31 -13.12
N GLY A 148 6.96 0.02 -13.91
CA GLY A 148 6.99 1.15 -14.84
C GLY A 148 7.26 2.48 -14.13
N CYS A 149 6.65 2.71 -12.94
CA CYS A 149 6.93 3.87 -12.11
C CYS A 149 8.38 3.90 -11.60
N GLU A 150 8.93 2.75 -11.19
CA GLU A 150 10.33 2.68 -10.74
C GLU A 150 11.30 3.10 -11.86
N LEU A 151 11.06 2.63 -13.09
CA LEU A 151 11.88 2.99 -14.26
C LEU A 151 11.75 4.49 -14.59
N ASP A 152 10.54 5.04 -14.59
CA ASP A 152 10.28 6.46 -14.86
C ASP A 152 10.97 7.37 -13.83
N ILE A 153 10.89 7.03 -12.54
CA ILE A 153 11.56 7.78 -11.47
C ILE A 153 13.07 7.73 -11.60
N GLN A 154 13.66 6.57 -11.95
CA GLN A 154 15.10 6.45 -12.18
C GLN A 154 15.56 7.31 -13.36
N ILE A 155 14.81 7.30 -14.48
CA ILE A 155 15.06 8.15 -15.65
C ILE A 155 14.97 9.62 -15.26
N ALA A 156 13.97 10.03 -14.48
CA ALA A 156 13.83 11.39 -13.96
C ALA A 156 15.05 11.80 -13.11
N GLY A 157 15.57 10.86 -12.29
CA GLY A 157 16.80 11.05 -11.51
C GLY A 157 18.04 11.28 -12.39
N GLU A 158 18.15 10.57 -13.50
CA GLU A 158 19.27 10.69 -14.44
C GLU A 158 19.19 11.97 -15.29
N GLN A 159 18.00 12.26 -15.84
CA GLN A 159 17.82 13.36 -16.78
C GLN A 159 17.59 14.72 -16.11
N HIS A 160 16.91 14.74 -14.97
CA HIS A 160 16.46 15.96 -14.29
C HIS A 160 17.04 16.13 -12.90
N GLN A 161 17.93 15.23 -12.46
CA GLN A 161 18.60 15.27 -11.15
C GLN A 161 17.61 15.20 -9.97
N LEU A 162 16.41 14.62 -10.18
CA LEU A 162 15.49 14.32 -9.11
C LEU A 162 16.14 13.32 -8.15
N ASP A 163 16.22 13.64 -6.86
CA ASP A 163 16.61 12.67 -5.85
C ASP A 163 15.39 11.85 -5.43
N TRP A 164 15.59 10.55 -5.23
CA TRP A 164 14.51 9.60 -4.95
C TRP A 164 14.96 8.46 -4.05
N CYS A 165 14.00 7.89 -3.34
CA CYS A 165 14.12 6.57 -2.71
C CYS A 165 12.87 5.76 -3.05
N ILE A 166 13.05 4.56 -3.59
CA ILE A 166 11.97 3.63 -3.94
C ILE A 166 11.88 2.56 -2.85
N ILE A 167 10.74 2.47 -2.20
CA ILE A 167 10.47 1.44 -1.19
C ILE A 167 9.58 0.37 -1.82
N ARG A 168 9.97 -0.91 -1.68
CA ARG A 168 9.16 -2.08 -2.02
C ARG A 168 8.62 -2.71 -0.73
N PRO A 169 7.46 -2.26 -0.23
CA PRO A 169 6.88 -2.81 0.99
C PRO A 169 6.22 -4.16 0.72
N HIS A 170 6.06 -4.97 1.78
CA HIS A 170 5.35 -6.24 1.70
C HIS A 170 4.19 -6.29 2.67
N ASN A 171 3.02 -6.56 2.15
CA ASN A 171 1.76 -6.81 2.86
C ASN A 171 1.59 -5.96 4.13
N VAL A 172 1.76 -4.63 3.98
CA VAL A 172 1.61 -3.70 5.10
C VAL A 172 0.16 -3.72 5.59
N TYR A 173 -0.02 -3.79 6.90
CA TYR A 173 -1.32 -3.85 7.56
C TYR A 173 -1.32 -3.04 8.86
N GLY A 174 -2.51 -2.72 9.37
CA GLY A 174 -2.68 -2.03 10.64
C GLY A 174 -3.90 -1.13 10.70
N ARG A 175 -3.93 -0.23 11.68
CA ARG A 175 -5.00 0.75 11.85
C ARG A 175 -5.13 1.65 10.62
N ASN A 176 -6.34 2.13 10.34
CA ASN A 176 -6.70 2.96 9.19
C ASN A 176 -6.67 2.22 7.84
N GLN A 177 -6.49 0.90 7.84
CA GLN A 177 -6.63 0.10 6.63
C GLN A 177 -8.09 0.10 6.15
N ASN A 178 -8.31 0.23 4.83
CA ASN A 178 -9.63 0.01 4.26
C ASN A 178 -9.98 -1.49 4.34
N ILE A 179 -10.80 -1.85 5.32
CA ILE A 179 -11.27 -3.23 5.54
C ILE A 179 -12.52 -3.56 4.72
N TRP A 180 -13.18 -2.57 4.15
CA TRP A 180 -14.44 -2.73 3.40
C TRP A 180 -14.25 -3.06 1.93
N ASP A 181 -13.03 -2.95 1.40
CA ASP A 181 -12.69 -3.29 0.01
C ASP A 181 -12.30 -4.77 -0.09
N LYS A 182 -13.13 -5.57 -0.77
CA LYS A 182 -12.95 -7.02 -0.88
C LYS A 182 -11.80 -7.46 -1.82
N TYR A 183 -11.11 -6.53 -2.45
CA TYR A 183 -10.07 -6.83 -3.43
C TYR A 183 -8.65 -6.53 -2.93
N ARG A 184 -8.52 -5.95 -1.76
CA ARG A 184 -7.23 -5.52 -1.21
C ARG A 184 -6.61 -6.56 -0.27
N ASN A 185 -5.84 -6.12 0.70
CA ASN A 185 -5.12 -6.97 1.65
C ASN A 185 -6.04 -7.93 2.41
N VAL A 186 -5.69 -9.20 2.39
CA VAL A 186 -6.47 -10.30 2.96
C VAL A 186 -6.79 -10.12 4.45
N LEU A 187 -5.87 -9.55 5.25
CA LEU A 187 -6.10 -9.30 6.67
C LEU A 187 -7.28 -8.35 6.89
N GLY A 188 -7.40 -7.30 6.08
CA GLY A 188 -8.55 -6.39 6.11
C GLY A 188 -9.85 -7.08 5.69
N ILE A 189 -9.80 -7.96 4.68
CA ILE A 189 -10.94 -8.75 4.23
C ILE A 189 -11.46 -9.62 5.39
N TRP A 190 -10.59 -10.32 6.11
CA TRP A 190 -10.99 -11.15 7.25
C TRP A 190 -11.52 -10.33 8.43
N MET A 191 -10.99 -9.13 8.70
CA MET A 191 -11.56 -8.22 9.71
C MET A 191 -13.01 -7.88 9.38
N PHE A 192 -13.29 -7.50 8.11
CA PHE A 192 -14.65 -7.23 7.66
C PHE A 192 -15.54 -8.47 7.78
N GLN A 193 -15.08 -9.63 7.33
CA GLN A 193 -15.83 -10.87 7.39
C GLN A 193 -16.23 -11.21 8.83
N LYS A 194 -15.28 -11.12 9.78
CA LYS A 194 -15.59 -11.36 11.18
C LYS A 194 -16.61 -10.41 11.76
N LEU A 195 -16.51 -9.12 11.46
CA LEU A 195 -17.48 -8.11 11.89
C LEU A 195 -18.89 -8.38 11.36
N ASN A 196 -19.01 -9.04 10.22
CA ASN A 196 -20.28 -9.41 9.59
C ASN A 196 -20.69 -10.87 9.84
N HIS A 197 -20.01 -11.58 10.77
CA HIS A 197 -20.28 -12.99 11.08
C HIS A 197 -20.12 -13.93 9.88
N GLU A 198 -19.28 -13.57 8.92
CA GLU A 198 -18.91 -14.39 7.76
C GLU A 198 -17.67 -15.24 8.06
N PRO A 199 -17.51 -16.41 7.42
CA PRO A 199 -16.28 -17.20 7.50
C PRO A 199 -15.12 -16.44 6.85
N PHE A 200 -13.89 -16.71 7.28
CA PHE A 200 -12.70 -16.25 6.56
C PHE A 200 -12.58 -16.98 5.24
N THR A 201 -12.32 -16.24 4.16
CA THR A 201 -12.13 -16.83 2.84
C THR A 201 -10.65 -16.83 2.44
N ILE A 202 -10.19 -17.96 1.89
CA ILE A 202 -8.84 -18.15 1.37
C ILE A 202 -8.93 -18.67 -0.05
N PHE A 203 -8.28 -18.00 -1.01
CA PHE A 203 -8.12 -18.52 -2.35
C PHE A 203 -7.06 -19.63 -2.37
N GLY A 204 -7.38 -20.78 -2.99
CA GLY A 204 -6.51 -21.93 -3.05
C GLY A 204 -6.40 -22.70 -1.73
N ASP A 205 -5.22 -23.26 -1.45
CA ASP A 205 -4.94 -24.13 -0.30
C ASP A 205 -4.46 -23.40 0.96
N GLY A 206 -4.14 -22.09 0.84
CA GLY A 206 -3.61 -21.30 1.95
C GLY A 206 -2.11 -21.48 2.21
N GLU A 207 -1.41 -22.29 1.41
CA GLU A 207 0.03 -22.55 1.55
C GLU A 207 0.90 -21.44 0.92
N GLN A 208 0.29 -20.46 0.24
CA GLN A 208 1.02 -19.32 -0.27
C GLN A 208 1.61 -18.49 0.88
N LYS A 209 2.92 -18.16 0.74
CA LYS A 209 3.67 -17.46 1.79
C LYS A 209 3.85 -15.99 1.50
N ARG A 210 3.72 -15.18 2.53
CA ARG A 210 3.92 -13.72 2.53
C ARG A 210 4.70 -13.30 3.77
N ALA A 211 5.38 -12.14 3.69
CA ALA A 211 5.82 -11.44 4.87
C ALA A 211 4.83 -10.31 5.17
N PHE A 212 4.34 -10.24 6.40
CA PHE A 212 3.38 -9.22 6.84
C PHE A 212 4.09 -8.13 7.64
N SER A 213 3.80 -6.87 7.34
CA SER A 213 4.48 -5.71 7.93
C SER A 213 3.50 -4.88 8.72
N TYR A 214 3.69 -4.76 10.03
CA TYR A 214 2.89 -3.84 10.82
C TYR A 214 3.31 -2.41 10.50
N ILE A 215 2.34 -1.55 10.17
CA ILE A 215 2.60 -0.21 9.63
C ILE A 215 3.49 0.64 10.53
N ASP A 216 3.25 0.63 11.85
CA ASP A 216 3.96 1.52 12.77
C ASP A 216 5.46 1.20 12.85
N ASP A 217 5.87 -0.04 12.58
CA ASP A 217 7.28 -0.44 12.51
C ASP A 217 7.97 0.09 11.24
N CYS A 218 7.20 0.36 10.19
CA CYS A 218 7.74 0.87 8.92
C CYS A 218 7.94 2.40 8.90
N LEU A 219 7.25 3.16 9.76
CA LEU A 219 7.22 4.63 9.71
C LEU A 219 8.59 5.28 9.87
N PRO A 220 9.45 4.87 10.85
CA PRO A 220 10.82 5.40 10.95
C PRO A 220 11.64 5.13 9.68
N GLY A 221 11.47 3.94 9.07
CA GLY A 221 12.14 3.59 7.81
C GLY A 221 11.71 4.50 6.65
N PHE A 222 10.42 4.84 6.52
CA PHE A 222 9.97 5.83 5.54
C PHE A 222 10.57 7.22 5.80
N TRP A 223 10.72 7.63 7.05
CA TRP A 223 11.40 8.88 7.38
C TRP A 223 12.88 8.86 6.94
N HIS A 224 13.59 7.81 7.25
CA HIS A 224 14.99 7.65 6.80
C HIS A 224 15.09 7.56 5.26
N ALA A 225 14.11 6.99 4.57
CA ALA A 225 14.06 6.99 3.11
C ALA A 225 14.05 8.42 2.52
N ALA A 226 13.40 9.38 3.20
CA ALA A 226 13.40 10.78 2.78
C ALA A 226 14.67 11.55 3.20
N THR A 227 15.24 11.24 4.36
CA THR A 227 16.22 12.13 5.02
C THR A 227 17.66 11.61 5.02
N SER A 228 17.86 10.29 5.03
CA SER A 228 19.19 9.68 5.02
C SER A 228 19.90 9.88 3.66
N GLU A 229 21.13 10.32 3.67
CA GLU A 229 21.96 10.42 2.45
C GLU A 229 22.21 9.04 1.84
N GLN A 230 22.31 8.00 2.66
CA GLN A 230 22.54 6.63 2.21
C GLN A 230 21.33 6.05 1.46
N ALA A 231 20.14 6.59 1.68
CA ALA A 231 18.90 6.19 0.98
C ALA A 231 18.73 6.87 -0.39
N SER A 232 19.59 7.87 -0.73
CA SER A 232 19.54 8.56 -2.02
C SER A 232 19.74 7.59 -3.18
N LYS A 233 18.81 7.62 -4.13
CA LYS A 233 18.81 6.78 -5.35
C LYS A 233 18.89 5.27 -5.05
N GLN A 234 18.21 4.85 -3.97
CA GLN A 234 18.15 3.45 -3.57
C GLN A 234 16.75 2.86 -3.78
N ILE A 235 16.73 1.59 -4.19
CA ILE A 235 15.56 0.73 -4.11
C ILE A 235 15.75 -0.15 -2.87
N ILE A 236 14.74 -0.22 -1.99
CA ILE A 236 14.87 -0.88 -0.69
C ILE A 236 13.60 -1.67 -0.38
N ASN A 237 13.75 -2.96 -0.08
CA ASN A 237 12.67 -3.78 0.49
C ASN A 237 12.43 -3.36 1.94
N LEU A 238 11.17 -3.14 2.33
CA LEU A 238 10.84 -2.68 3.69
C LEU A 238 9.65 -3.47 4.24
N GLY A 239 9.82 -4.05 5.41
CA GLY A 239 8.71 -4.67 6.14
C GLY A 239 9.05 -6.00 6.80
N GLY A 240 8.03 -6.79 7.12
CA GLY A 240 8.11 -8.01 7.93
C GLY A 240 9.22 -8.98 7.55
N VAL A 241 9.94 -9.48 8.55
CA VAL A 241 11.15 -10.29 8.38
C VAL A 241 10.81 -11.78 8.22
N ASN A 242 9.67 -12.20 8.76
CA ASN A 242 9.29 -13.61 8.79
C ASN A 242 8.22 -13.91 7.72
N GLU A 243 8.46 -14.98 6.94
CA GLU A 243 7.42 -15.49 6.05
C GLU A 243 6.38 -16.30 6.84
N THR A 244 5.12 -16.08 6.50
CA THR A 244 3.97 -16.75 7.09
C THR A 244 3.03 -17.23 6.00
N SER A 245 2.48 -18.43 6.10
CA SER A 245 1.45 -18.88 5.16
C SER A 245 0.13 -18.14 5.39
N ILE A 246 -0.69 -18.03 4.37
CA ILE A 246 -2.02 -17.41 4.48
C ILE A 246 -2.89 -18.19 5.48
N LEU A 247 -2.81 -19.53 5.47
CA LEU A 247 -3.54 -20.37 6.42
C LEU A 247 -3.07 -20.16 7.87
N GLU A 248 -1.76 -20.02 8.10
CA GLU A 248 -1.21 -19.71 9.41
C GLU A 248 -1.68 -18.33 9.91
N ALA A 249 -1.63 -17.30 9.07
CA ALA A 249 -2.12 -15.96 9.41
C ALA A 249 -3.63 -15.98 9.73
N ALA A 250 -4.44 -16.72 8.94
CA ALA A 250 -5.86 -16.91 9.22
C ALA A 250 -6.12 -17.63 10.55
N THR A 251 -5.30 -18.63 10.88
CA THR A 251 -5.39 -19.38 12.12
C THR A 251 -5.06 -18.51 13.33
N ILE A 252 -4.02 -17.67 13.24
CA ILE A 252 -3.65 -16.71 14.29
C ILE A 252 -4.81 -15.74 14.51
N LEU A 253 -5.31 -15.11 13.43
CA LEU A 253 -6.41 -14.16 13.53
C LEU A 253 -7.69 -14.83 14.08
N SER A 254 -8.01 -16.05 13.63
CA SER A 254 -9.18 -16.80 14.12
C SER A 254 -9.14 -16.97 15.65
N LYS A 255 -7.98 -17.26 16.24
CA LYS A 255 -7.82 -17.35 17.70
C LYS A 255 -8.07 -16.00 18.37
N ILE A 256 -7.52 -14.91 17.83
CA ILE A 256 -7.68 -13.55 18.36
C ILE A 256 -9.15 -13.13 18.41
N VAL A 257 -9.90 -13.45 17.36
CA VAL A 257 -11.30 -13.02 17.22
C VAL A 257 -12.33 -13.96 17.85
N GLY A 258 -11.88 -14.95 18.62
CA GLY A 258 -12.75 -15.91 19.32
C GLY A 258 -13.30 -17.04 18.46
N GLY A 259 -12.60 -17.39 17.39
CA GLY A 259 -12.94 -18.48 16.47
C GLY A 259 -13.77 -18.01 15.27
N THR A 260 -13.51 -18.63 14.13
CA THR A 260 -14.30 -18.49 12.90
C THR A 260 -14.01 -19.67 11.98
N GLU A 261 -14.95 -20.01 11.11
CA GLU A 261 -14.75 -20.99 10.04
C GLU A 261 -13.83 -20.41 8.96
N ILE A 262 -13.07 -21.29 8.30
CA ILE A 262 -12.23 -20.94 7.14
C ILE A 262 -12.81 -21.64 5.92
N LEU A 263 -13.19 -20.87 4.90
CA LEU A 263 -13.72 -21.34 3.62
C LEU A 263 -12.66 -21.20 2.53
N PHE A 264 -12.32 -22.31 1.90
CA PHE A 264 -11.41 -22.31 0.77
C PHE A 264 -12.17 -22.05 -0.52
N LEU A 265 -11.68 -21.09 -1.32
CA LEU A 265 -12.21 -20.70 -2.62
C LEU A 265 -11.38 -21.33 -3.76
N GLU A 266 -11.81 -21.14 -4.99
CA GLU A 266 -11.06 -21.50 -6.18
C GLU A 266 -9.62 -20.95 -6.18
N ASN A 267 -8.70 -21.60 -6.90
CA ASN A 267 -7.35 -21.09 -7.07
C ASN A 267 -7.37 -19.74 -7.82
N ARG A 268 -6.51 -18.83 -7.40
CA ARG A 268 -6.33 -17.53 -8.02
C ARG A 268 -4.96 -17.45 -8.70
N HIS A 269 -4.87 -16.69 -9.80
CA HIS A 269 -3.58 -16.36 -10.38
C HIS A 269 -2.81 -15.40 -9.46
N GLU A 270 -1.82 -15.94 -8.76
CA GLU A 270 -0.96 -15.18 -7.84
C GLU A 270 0.38 -15.89 -7.65
N VAL A 271 1.37 -15.13 -7.16
CA VAL A 271 2.66 -15.69 -6.79
C VAL A 271 2.51 -16.55 -5.53
N LYS A 272 3.00 -17.81 -5.56
CA LYS A 272 2.90 -18.70 -4.40
C LYS A 272 3.77 -18.24 -3.24
N TYR A 273 5.01 -17.83 -3.50
CA TYR A 273 5.97 -17.42 -2.47
C TYR A 273 6.47 -16.00 -2.77
N ALA A 274 6.15 -15.05 -1.89
CA ALA A 274 6.53 -13.65 -2.02
C ALA A 274 6.98 -13.10 -0.66
N TYR A 275 8.28 -13.18 -0.42
CA TYR A 275 8.95 -12.61 0.75
C TYR A 275 10.39 -12.22 0.40
N PRO A 276 10.90 -11.10 0.95
CA PRO A 276 12.22 -10.55 0.60
C PRO A 276 13.28 -10.82 1.63
N THR A 277 14.50 -10.36 1.32
CA THR A 277 15.55 -10.08 2.31
C THR A 277 15.36 -8.66 2.88
N HIS A 278 15.95 -8.40 4.05
CA HIS A 278 15.77 -7.15 4.81
C HIS A 278 17.07 -6.42 5.12
N GLN A 279 18.21 -6.98 4.74
CA GLN A 279 19.49 -6.44 5.16
C GLN A 279 19.63 -4.97 4.77
N LYS A 280 19.21 -4.61 3.55
CA LYS A 280 19.33 -3.25 3.05
C LYS A 280 18.47 -2.24 3.84
N SER A 281 17.26 -2.62 4.25
CA SER A 281 16.43 -1.75 5.10
C SER A 281 16.97 -1.61 6.51
N ILE A 282 17.59 -2.65 7.07
CA ILE A 282 18.27 -2.57 8.37
C ILE A 282 19.46 -1.61 8.28
N ASP A 283 20.32 -1.78 7.27
CA ASP A 283 21.57 -1.03 7.14
C ASP A 283 21.35 0.45 6.76
N LEU A 284 20.36 0.75 5.89
CA LEU A 284 20.18 2.09 5.33
C LEU A 284 19.04 2.89 5.94
N LEU A 285 18.04 2.20 6.52
CA LEU A 285 16.83 2.83 7.06
C LEU A 285 16.66 2.60 8.56
N ASP A 286 17.61 1.91 9.23
CA ASP A 286 17.50 1.50 10.64
C ASP A 286 16.18 0.78 10.95
N TYR A 287 15.73 -0.07 10.00
CA TYR A 287 14.49 -0.80 10.15
C TYR A 287 14.59 -1.85 11.25
N GLN A 288 13.60 -1.89 12.11
CA GLN A 288 13.47 -2.87 13.18
C GLN A 288 12.02 -3.38 13.24
N GLU A 289 11.82 -4.68 13.04
CA GLU A 289 10.53 -5.30 13.31
C GLU A 289 10.36 -5.44 14.83
N LYS A 290 9.38 -4.74 15.39
CA LYS A 290 9.09 -4.71 16.85
C LYS A 290 7.78 -5.38 17.19
N THR A 291 6.90 -5.54 16.21
CA THR A 291 5.53 -6.01 16.38
C THR A 291 5.38 -7.37 15.73
N THR A 292 5.12 -8.41 16.50
CA THR A 292 4.80 -9.74 15.96
C THR A 292 3.49 -9.70 15.17
N LEU A 293 3.28 -10.67 14.27
CA LEU A 293 2.02 -10.78 13.52
C LEU A 293 0.81 -10.88 14.46
N GLU A 294 0.91 -11.64 15.54
CA GLU A 294 -0.16 -11.81 16.53
C GLU A 294 -0.50 -10.49 17.23
N GLU A 295 0.51 -9.73 17.69
CA GLU A 295 0.31 -8.42 18.31
C GLU A 295 -0.29 -7.40 17.32
N GLY A 296 0.23 -7.35 16.10
CA GLY A 296 -0.26 -6.43 15.06
C GLY A 296 -1.70 -6.72 14.68
N LEU A 297 -2.07 -8.02 14.53
CA LEU A 297 -3.44 -8.44 14.26
C LEU A 297 -4.38 -8.13 15.44
N SER A 298 -3.92 -8.29 16.69
CA SER A 298 -4.70 -7.93 17.88
C SER A 298 -5.00 -6.43 17.90
N ARG A 299 -3.98 -5.58 17.70
CA ARG A 299 -4.14 -4.11 17.63
C ARG A 299 -5.05 -3.68 16.48
N MET A 300 -4.94 -4.35 15.33
CA MET A 300 -5.80 -4.06 14.18
C MET A 300 -7.23 -4.50 14.43
N TRP A 301 -7.46 -5.63 15.11
CA TRP A 301 -8.80 -6.09 15.47
C TRP A 301 -9.48 -5.17 16.49
N GLU A 302 -8.78 -4.73 17.53
CA GLU A 302 -9.28 -3.74 18.48
C GLU A 302 -9.72 -2.45 17.78
N TRP A 303 -8.94 -1.97 16.80
CA TRP A 303 -9.30 -0.83 15.99
C TRP A 303 -10.52 -1.12 15.09
N ALA A 304 -10.55 -2.28 14.42
CA ALA A 304 -11.61 -2.63 13.48
C ALA A 304 -13.00 -2.71 14.14
N GLN A 305 -13.07 -3.20 15.38
CA GLN A 305 -14.30 -3.26 16.16
C GLN A 305 -14.91 -1.88 16.50
N GLN A 306 -14.12 -0.82 16.44
CA GLN A 306 -14.55 0.55 16.73
C GLN A 306 -14.97 1.31 15.47
N GLN A 307 -14.82 0.69 14.30
CA GLN A 307 -15.12 1.36 13.05
C GLN A 307 -16.63 1.41 12.77
N PRO A 308 -17.10 2.43 12.03
CA PRO A 308 -18.50 2.51 11.64
C PRO A 308 -18.87 1.34 10.73
N VAL A 309 -20.11 0.90 10.82
CA VAL A 309 -20.66 -0.06 9.88
C VAL A 309 -20.75 0.58 8.50
N ARG A 310 -20.12 -0.05 7.51
CA ARG A 310 -20.12 0.38 6.12
C ARG A 310 -20.45 -0.80 5.21
N GLU A 311 -21.08 -0.50 4.10
CA GLU A 311 -21.26 -1.50 3.04
C GLU A 311 -19.90 -1.91 2.47
N ARG A 312 -19.83 -3.16 2.04
CA ARG A 312 -18.66 -3.70 1.38
C ARG A 312 -18.50 -3.07 0.00
N PHE A 313 -17.35 -2.47 -0.28
CA PHE A 313 -17.07 -1.97 -1.60
C PHE A 313 -16.97 -3.12 -2.60
N GLN A 314 -17.68 -2.99 -3.70
CA GLN A 314 -17.69 -3.91 -4.83
C GLN A 314 -17.71 -3.11 -6.12
N TRP A 315 -16.94 -3.52 -7.11
CA TRP A 315 -17.04 -3.01 -8.46
C TRP A 315 -18.40 -3.39 -9.05
N GLU A 316 -19.12 -2.40 -9.57
CA GLU A 316 -20.41 -2.60 -10.23
C GLU A 316 -20.19 -3.21 -11.62
N GLU A 317 -19.17 -2.73 -12.33
CA GLU A 317 -18.80 -3.16 -13.67
C GLU A 317 -17.27 -3.27 -13.79
N TYR A 318 -16.78 -4.38 -14.29
CA TYR A 318 -15.36 -4.58 -14.60
C TYR A 318 -15.07 -4.12 -16.04
N GLU A 319 -13.88 -3.61 -16.31
CA GLU A 319 -13.45 -3.30 -17.68
C GLU A 319 -13.34 -4.58 -18.55
N LEU A 320 -13.07 -5.71 -17.90
CA LEU A 320 -13.03 -7.05 -18.50
C LEU A 320 -13.53 -8.05 -17.46
N ASP A 321 -14.65 -8.71 -17.73
CA ASP A 321 -15.25 -9.73 -16.86
C ASP A 321 -14.85 -11.16 -17.22
N ASN A 322 -14.24 -11.36 -18.40
CA ASN A 322 -13.78 -12.66 -18.83
C ASN A 322 -12.71 -13.22 -17.87
N GLY A 323 -13.00 -14.36 -17.25
CA GLY A 323 -12.13 -15.02 -16.29
C GLY A 323 -12.21 -14.45 -14.86
N ILE A 324 -13.18 -13.57 -14.57
CA ILE A 324 -13.39 -13.07 -13.20
C ILE A 324 -13.72 -14.22 -12.24
N TYR A 325 -13.12 -14.21 -11.06
CA TYR A 325 -13.33 -15.23 -10.03
C TYR A 325 -14.77 -15.26 -9.54
N GLN A 326 -15.31 -16.44 -9.26
CA GLN A 326 -16.70 -16.63 -8.85
C GLN A 326 -17.05 -15.80 -7.60
N ALA A 327 -16.13 -15.72 -6.63
CA ALA A 327 -16.30 -14.93 -5.41
C ALA A 327 -16.39 -13.40 -5.65
N TRP A 328 -16.00 -12.93 -6.84
CA TRP A 328 -16.05 -11.50 -7.21
C TRP A 328 -17.22 -11.15 -8.13
N LYS A 329 -17.92 -12.15 -8.68
CA LYS A 329 -19.12 -11.90 -9.46
C LYS A 329 -20.19 -11.21 -8.61
N PRO A 330 -20.93 -10.26 -9.18
CA PRO A 330 -22.09 -9.68 -8.48
C PRO A 330 -23.07 -10.80 -8.10
N VAL A 331 -23.56 -10.75 -6.87
CA VAL A 331 -24.67 -11.63 -6.47
C VAL A 331 -25.90 -11.14 -7.23
N VAL A 332 -26.35 -11.90 -8.23
CA VAL A 332 -27.64 -11.65 -8.89
C VAL A 332 -28.71 -11.82 -7.81
N LYS A 333 -29.24 -10.70 -7.31
CA LYS A 333 -30.47 -10.76 -6.52
C LYS A 333 -31.55 -11.20 -7.49
N GLU A 334 -31.95 -12.46 -7.45
CA GLU A 334 -33.20 -12.87 -8.10
C GLU A 334 -34.29 -11.98 -7.51
N ILE A 335 -34.86 -11.14 -8.36
CA ILE A 335 -36.06 -10.37 -8.03
C ILE A 335 -37.20 -11.41 -7.98
N ILE A 336 -37.51 -11.85 -6.76
CA ILE A 336 -38.69 -12.68 -6.48
C ILE A 336 -39.92 -11.79 -6.45
#